data_8729d16b230f7183ec3d07239e919dcd
#
_entry.id   8729d16b230f7183ec3d07239e919dcd
#
_cell.length_a   1.000
_cell.length_b   1.000
_cell.length_c   1.000
_cell.angle_alpha   90.00
_cell.angle_beta   90.00
_cell.angle_gamma   90.00
#
_symmetry.space_group_name_H-M   'P 1'
#
loop_
_entity.id
_entity.type
_entity.pdbx_description
1 polymer ?
#
loop_
_entity_poly.entity_id
_entity_poly.type
_entity_poly.pdbx_seq_one_letter_code
_entity_poly.pdbx_strand_id
1 'polypeptide(L)'
;MKALEFLFDERNVAAIGHETLDTDAPISSKDVGLVCERYVLQRDKFQVEMLTNLDQVPPTGAVIVIQAPKIENANGMPVRAFAIVED
;
A
#
# COMPACT_ATOMS: atom_id res chain seq x y z
N MET A 1 -2.41 12.78 4.39
CA MET A 1 -1.05 12.75 5.01
C MET A 1 -1.08 12.37 6.49
N LYS A 2 -1.90 12.96 7.29
CA LYS A 2 -2.00 12.64 8.74
C LYS A 2 -2.27 11.16 9.04
N ALA A 3 -3.06 10.49 8.21
CA ALA A 3 -3.30 9.06 8.37
C ALA A 3 -2.03 8.23 8.16
N LEU A 4 -1.21 8.60 7.19
CA LEU A 4 0.08 7.93 6.95
C LEU A 4 1.07 8.18 8.08
N GLU A 5 1.12 9.40 8.60
CA GLU A 5 1.95 9.71 9.76
C GLU A 5 1.58 8.84 10.95
N PHE A 6 0.28 8.70 11.23
CA PHE A 6 -0.20 7.82 12.28
C PHE A 6 0.20 6.35 12.05
N LEU A 7 -0.05 5.85 10.85
CA LEU A 7 0.20 4.44 10.54
C LEU A 7 1.70 4.10 10.58
N PHE A 8 2.52 4.91 9.95
CA PHE A 8 3.94 4.60 9.81
C PHE A 8 4.79 5.10 10.97
N ASP A 9 4.55 6.31 11.45
CA ASP A 9 5.40 6.91 12.50
C ASP A 9 4.96 6.51 13.91
N GLU A 10 3.66 6.36 14.16
CA GLU A 10 3.17 5.98 15.48
C GLU A 10 2.91 4.48 15.62
N ARG A 11 2.43 3.82 14.59
CA ARG A 11 2.07 2.39 14.62
C ARG A 11 3.07 1.47 13.93
N ASN A 12 4.04 2.05 13.22
CA ASN A 12 5.11 1.31 12.55
C ASN A 12 4.58 0.16 11.68
N VAL A 13 3.56 0.42 10.87
CA VAL A 13 3.06 -0.60 9.94
C VAL A 13 4.11 -0.91 8.87
N ALA A 14 4.10 -2.14 8.36
CA ALA A 14 5.08 -2.58 7.37
C ALA A 14 4.78 -2.05 5.97
N ALA A 15 3.50 -1.91 5.64
CA ALA A 15 3.06 -1.52 4.30
C ALA A 15 1.60 -1.07 4.33
N ILE A 16 1.14 -0.49 3.23
CA ILE A 16 -0.27 -0.22 2.99
C ILE A 16 -0.73 -0.85 1.67
N GLY A 17 -2.01 -1.12 1.57
CA GLY A 17 -2.63 -1.58 0.34
C GLY A 17 -3.98 -0.92 0.14
N HIS A 18 -4.34 -0.62 -1.11
CA HIS A 18 -5.60 0.05 -1.44
C HIS A 18 -6.09 -0.32 -2.83
N GLU A 19 -7.35 0.01 -3.11
CA GLU A 19 -7.98 -0.30 -4.39
C GLU A 19 -7.73 0.76 -5.45
N THR A 20 -7.25 1.93 -5.07
CA THR A 20 -6.94 3.02 -5.99
C THR A 20 -5.60 2.83 -6.70
N LEU A 21 -5.42 3.54 -7.82
CA LEU A 21 -4.16 3.51 -8.57
C LEU A 21 -3.02 4.15 -7.78
N ASP A 22 -3.24 5.33 -7.25
CA ASP A 22 -2.23 6.06 -6.49
C ASP A 22 -2.63 6.21 -5.02
N THR A 23 -1.65 6.38 -4.16
CA THR A 23 -1.87 6.71 -2.74
C THR A 23 -2.34 8.16 -2.59
N ASP A 24 -1.94 9.02 -3.52
CA ASP A 24 -2.38 10.42 -3.57
C ASP A 24 -3.65 10.59 -4.39
N ALA A 25 -4.52 11.50 -3.95
CA ALA A 25 -5.69 11.86 -4.74
C ALA A 25 -5.27 12.60 -6.01
N PRO A 26 -5.92 12.33 -7.16
CA PRO A 26 -5.54 12.98 -8.42
C PRO A 26 -5.53 14.51 -8.38
N ILE A 27 -6.43 15.09 -7.60
CA ILE A 27 -6.54 16.56 -7.50
C ILE A 27 -5.35 17.16 -6.74
N SER A 28 -4.83 16.48 -5.73
CA SER A 28 -3.69 16.96 -4.96
C SER A 28 -2.36 16.72 -5.67
N SER A 29 -2.27 15.70 -6.48
CA SER A 29 -1.03 15.38 -7.21
C SER A 29 -0.69 16.39 -8.32
N LYS A 30 -1.67 17.15 -8.80
CA LYS A 30 -1.46 18.17 -9.81
C LYS A 30 -0.52 19.29 -9.37
N ASP A 31 -0.66 19.71 -8.11
CA ASP A 31 0.04 20.89 -7.60
C ASP A 31 1.29 20.55 -6.80
N VAL A 32 1.28 19.42 -6.10
CA VAL A 32 2.32 19.07 -5.13
C VAL A 32 3.01 17.73 -5.42
N GLY A 33 2.63 17.06 -6.50
CA GLY A 33 3.17 15.75 -6.86
C GLY A 33 2.62 14.63 -5.96
N LEU A 34 3.26 13.49 -5.99
CA LEU A 34 2.83 12.30 -5.25
C LEU A 34 3.43 12.32 -3.83
N VAL A 35 2.92 13.21 -2.99
CA VAL A 35 3.46 13.47 -1.64
C VAL A 35 3.27 12.26 -0.72
N CYS A 36 2.09 11.66 -0.73
CA CYS A 36 1.77 10.51 0.13
C CYS A 36 2.55 9.27 -0.31
N GLU A 37 2.62 9.02 -1.58
CA GLU A 37 3.38 7.91 -2.14
C GLU A 37 4.87 8.04 -1.81
N ARG A 38 5.43 9.22 -2.01
CA ARG A 38 6.82 9.51 -1.65
C ARG A 38 7.06 9.33 -0.15
N TYR A 39 6.11 9.76 0.69
CA TYR A 39 6.20 9.62 2.14
C TYR A 39 6.37 8.15 2.57
N VAL A 40 5.60 7.24 1.97
CA VAL A 40 5.71 5.81 2.24
C VAL A 40 7.08 5.26 1.81
N LEU A 41 7.48 5.58 0.59
CA LEU A 41 8.73 5.05 0.02
C LEU A 41 9.98 5.55 0.74
N GLN A 42 9.99 6.80 1.21
CA GLN A 42 11.11 7.37 1.97
C GLN A 42 11.33 6.70 3.33
N ARG A 43 10.35 5.94 3.83
CA ARG A 43 10.45 5.20 5.09
C ARG A 43 10.88 3.76 4.90
N ASP A 44 11.35 3.41 3.71
CA ASP A 44 11.70 2.05 3.33
C ASP A 44 10.52 1.09 3.53
N LYS A 45 9.34 1.58 3.20
CA LYS A 45 8.08 0.83 3.23
C LYS A 45 7.55 0.69 1.81
N PHE A 46 6.55 -0.16 1.62
CA PHE A 46 5.97 -0.36 0.31
C PHE A 46 4.45 -0.19 0.32
N GLN A 47 3.90 -0.05 -0.86
CA GLN A 47 2.46 0.08 -1.07
C GLN A 47 2.02 -0.83 -2.22
N VAL A 48 0.83 -1.40 -2.07
CA VAL A 48 0.20 -2.25 -3.09
C VAL A 48 -1.04 -1.54 -3.59
N GLU A 49 -1.04 -1.22 -4.86
CA GLU A 49 -2.11 -0.47 -5.50
C GLU A 49 -3.05 -1.39 -6.27
N MET A 50 -4.24 -0.87 -6.59
CA MET A 50 -5.21 -1.56 -7.43
C MET A 50 -5.61 -2.94 -6.92
N LEU A 51 -5.73 -3.09 -5.61
CA LEU A 51 -6.31 -4.28 -5.01
C LEU A 51 -7.81 -4.34 -5.28
N THR A 52 -8.41 -5.48 -5.04
CA THR A 52 -9.85 -5.66 -5.16
C THR A 52 -10.36 -6.53 -4.01
N ASN A 53 -11.67 -6.49 -3.77
CA ASN A 53 -12.34 -7.30 -2.74
C ASN A 53 -11.88 -7.02 -1.30
N LEU A 54 -11.36 -5.84 -1.01
CA LEU A 54 -10.95 -5.49 0.35
C LEU A 54 -12.12 -5.48 1.33
N ASP A 55 -13.33 -5.24 0.86
CA ASP A 55 -14.56 -5.28 1.65
C ASP A 55 -14.91 -6.68 2.16
N GLN A 56 -14.32 -7.72 1.57
CA GLN A 56 -14.53 -9.11 1.96
C GLN A 56 -13.51 -9.62 2.98
N VAL A 57 -12.52 -8.80 3.32
CA VAL A 57 -11.49 -9.14 4.29
C VAL A 57 -11.87 -8.58 5.66
N PRO A 58 -11.75 -9.37 6.75
CA PRO A 58 -12.06 -8.85 8.09
C PRO A 58 -11.10 -7.71 8.47
N PRO A 59 -11.51 -6.81 9.38
CA PRO A 59 -10.67 -5.69 9.80
C PRO A 59 -9.32 -6.09 10.40
N THR A 60 -9.25 -7.26 11.00
CA THR A 60 -8.04 -7.78 11.65
C THR A 60 -7.96 -9.31 11.50
N GLY A 61 -6.77 -9.87 11.68
CA GLY A 61 -6.55 -11.31 11.78
C GLY A 61 -6.28 -12.02 10.47
N ALA A 62 -6.43 -11.36 9.33
CA ALA A 62 -6.08 -11.96 8.05
C ALA A 62 -4.56 -11.97 7.83
N VAL A 63 -4.07 -12.98 7.12
CA VAL A 63 -2.69 -13.00 6.63
C VAL A 63 -2.73 -12.64 5.16
N ILE A 64 -1.99 -11.62 4.76
CA ILE A 64 -1.87 -11.26 3.36
C ILE A 64 -0.59 -11.85 2.77
N VAL A 65 -0.72 -12.43 1.58
CA VAL A 65 0.41 -12.96 0.81
C VAL A 65 0.56 -12.10 -0.44
N ILE A 66 1.76 -11.55 -0.63
CA ILE A 66 2.09 -10.71 -1.77
C ILE A 66 3.27 -11.36 -2.47
N GLN A 67 3.09 -11.73 -3.72
CA GLN A 67 4.11 -12.40 -4.52
C GLN A 67 4.50 -11.51 -5.70
N ALA A 68 5.77 -11.16 -5.77
CA ALA A 68 6.32 -10.31 -6.81
C ALA A 68 7.42 -11.06 -7.58
N PRO A 69 7.57 -10.79 -8.89
CA PRO A 69 8.73 -11.29 -9.62
C PRO A 69 10.02 -10.64 -9.09
N LYS A 70 11.09 -11.42 -9.05
CA LYS A 70 12.37 -10.96 -8.51
C LYS A 70 13.18 -10.30 -9.63
N ILE A 71 12.87 -9.03 -9.89
CA ILE A 71 13.48 -8.24 -10.96
C ILE A 71 14.52 -7.29 -10.36
N GLU A 72 15.74 -7.34 -10.87
CA GLU A 72 16.82 -6.47 -10.42
C GLU A 72 16.54 -5.01 -10.75
N ASN A 73 16.71 -4.12 -9.77
CA ASN A 73 16.54 -2.66 -9.90
C ASN A 73 15.15 -2.21 -10.38
N ALA A 74 14.12 -3.00 -10.17
CA ALA A 74 12.76 -2.61 -10.52
C ALA A 74 12.21 -1.60 -9.50
N ASN A 75 11.65 -0.49 -9.99
CA ASN A 75 10.99 0.53 -9.16
C ASN A 75 9.61 0.09 -8.70
N GLY A 76 8.97 -0.76 -9.49
CA GLY A 76 7.65 -1.32 -9.21
C GLY A 76 7.38 -2.46 -10.17
N MET A 77 6.41 -3.29 -9.86
CA MET A 77 6.09 -4.47 -10.66
C MET A 77 4.70 -4.98 -10.33
N PRO A 78 4.06 -5.70 -11.26
CA PRO A 78 2.82 -6.41 -10.94
C PRO A 78 3.06 -7.46 -9.88
N VAL A 79 2.09 -7.59 -8.97
CA VAL A 79 2.14 -8.60 -7.91
C VAL A 79 0.84 -9.39 -7.89
N ARG A 80 0.91 -10.60 -7.38
CA ARG A 80 -0.27 -11.34 -6.96
C ARG A 80 -0.44 -11.14 -5.46
N ALA A 81 -1.63 -10.69 -5.04
CA ALA A 81 -1.96 -10.51 -3.63
C ALA A 81 -3.24 -11.26 -3.29
N PHE A 82 -3.24 -11.97 -2.17
CA PHE A 82 -4.43 -12.62 -1.66
C PHE A 82 -4.38 -12.69 -0.13
N ALA A 83 -5.54 -12.78 0.47
CA ALA A 83 -5.66 -12.88 1.93
C ALA A 83 -6.09 -14.29 2.33
N ILE A 84 -5.51 -14.78 3.41
CA ILE A 84 -5.93 -16.02 4.08
C ILE A 84 -6.70 -15.59 5.33
N VAL A 85 -7.94 -16.01 5.42
CA VAL A 85 -8.83 -15.65 6.53
C VAL A 85 -9.28 -16.92 7.26
N GLU A 86 -9.61 -16.77 8.54
CA GLU A 86 -10.21 -17.85 9.30
C GLU A 86 -11.72 -17.90 9.06
N ASP A 87 -12.27 -19.10 9.10
CA ASP A 87 -13.71 -19.33 8.99
C ASP A 87 -14.45 -18.92 10.28
#